data_e3cc344714891dd5d038b4be8d27c1a2
#
_entry.id   e3cc344714891dd5d038b4be8d27c1a2
#
_cell.length_a   1.000
_cell.length_b   1.000
_cell.length_c   1.000
_cell.angle_alpha   90.00
_cell.angle_beta   90.00
_cell.angle_gamma   90.00
#
_symmetry.space_group_name_H-M   'P 1'
#
loop_
_entity.id
_entity.type
_entity.pdbx_description
1 polymer ?
#
loop_
_entity_poly.entity_id
_entity_poly.type
_entity_poly.pdbx_seq_one_letter_code
_entity_poly.pdbx_strand_id
1 'polypeptide(L)'
;MRLVLYSYLFVALGGALGAMARFGLNVFLQRDVEFPWGTLSANLIGCFVMGVVAQLIASTAWFNDAGIIPDQYRLLFAVGFCGSFTTLSSMMMELNTMIQKNELFYSFSYLVGTLVGGFACFYIGIVLMRGLLQLQSS
;
A
#
# COMPACT_ATOMS: atom_id res chain seq x y z
N MET A 1 28.73 6.59 2.68
CA MET A 1 28.15 6.57 4.03
C MET A 1 27.00 7.55 4.21
N ARG A 2 27.11 8.84 3.85
CA ARG A 2 25.99 9.83 3.95
C ARG A 2 24.76 9.46 3.12
N LEU A 3 24.91 9.04 1.87
CA LEU A 3 23.79 8.63 1.00
C LEU A 3 22.98 7.46 1.57
N VAL A 4 23.66 6.48 2.17
CA VAL A 4 23.02 5.33 2.80
C VAL A 4 22.19 5.76 4.02
N LEU A 5 22.70 6.70 4.83
CA LEU A 5 21.98 7.23 5.98
C LEU A 5 20.69 7.96 5.57
N TYR A 6 20.74 8.78 4.52
CA TYR A 6 19.54 9.43 3.97
C TYR A 6 18.49 8.42 3.50
N SER A 7 18.92 7.33 2.85
CA SER A 7 18.01 6.27 2.42
C SER A 7 17.26 5.63 3.61
N TYR A 8 17.96 5.35 4.70
CA TYR A 8 17.33 4.84 5.93
C TYR A 8 16.35 5.85 6.54
N LEU A 9 16.66 7.14 6.52
CA LEU A 9 15.74 8.17 7.03
C LEU A 9 14.44 8.23 6.23
N PHE A 10 14.50 8.18 4.89
CA PHE A 10 13.30 8.17 4.05
C PHE A 10 12.44 6.93 4.31
N VAL A 11 13.06 5.76 4.39
CA VAL A 11 12.36 4.50 4.71
C VAL A 11 11.75 4.55 6.11
N ALA A 12 12.49 5.05 7.11
CA ALA A 12 12.00 5.15 8.49
C ALA A 12 10.81 6.10 8.62
N LEU A 13 10.87 7.28 7.99
CA LEU A 13 9.77 8.25 7.98
C LEU A 13 8.53 7.68 7.28
N GLY A 14 8.71 7.16 6.07
CA GLY A 14 7.61 6.50 5.35
C GLY A 14 7.04 5.32 6.12
N GLY A 15 7.91 4.49 6.69
CA GLY A 15 7.53 3.33 7.48
C GLY A 15 6.73 3.69 8.72
N ALA A 16 7.15 4.70 9.48
CA ALA A 16 6.42 5.19 10.63
C ALA A 16 5.02 5.69 10.25
N LEU A 17 4.92 6.51 9.20
CA LEU A 17 3.64 7.02 8.70
C LEU A 17 2.73 5.89 8.21
N GLY A 18 3.25 4.93 7.44
CA GLY A 18 2.50 3.78 6.95
C GLY A 18 1.96 2.89 8.08
N ALA A 19 2.82 2.57 9.06
CA ALA A 19 2.42 1.78 10.22
C ALA A 19 1.35 2.47 11.07
N MET A 20 1.50 3.78 11.32
CA MET A 20 0.51 4.58 12.05
C MET A 20 -0.82 4.67 11.30
N ALA A 21 -0.79 4.90 9.98
CA ALA A 21 -1.99 4.95 9.16
C ALA A 21 -2.72 3.60 9.16
N ARG A 22 -2.01 2.47 9.03
CA ARG A 22 -2.58 1.12 9.15
C ARG A 22 -3.21 0.89 10.52
N PHE A 23 -2.51 1.25 11.59
CA PHE A 23 -3.03 1.12 12.95
C PHE A 23 -4.33 1.92 13.12
N GLY A 24 -4.34 3.18 12.69
CA GLY A 24 -5.53 4.03 12.74
C GLY A 24 -6.70 3.45 11.96
N LEU A 25 -6.45 2.94 10.75
CA LEU A 25 -7.47 2.30 9.92
C LEU A 25 -8.04 1.05 10.58
N ASN A 26 -7.19 0.21 11.20
CA ASN A 26 -7.63 -0.96 11.95
C ASN A 26 -8.49 -0.57 13.16
N VAL A 27 -8.09 0.42 13.95
CA VAL A 27 -8.90 0.91 15.07
C VAL A 27 -10.26 1.43 14.61
N PHE A 28 -10.34 2.02 13.43
CA PHE A 28 -11.58 2.59 12.89
C PHE A 28 -12.53 1.54 12.32
N LEU A 29 -12.00 0.53 11.62
CA LEU A 29 -12.79 -0.46 10.87
C LEU A 29 -12.98 -1.79 11.58
N GLN A 30 -12.15 -2.12 12.57
CA GLN A 30 -12.17 -3.43 13.26
C GLN A 30 -12.98 -3.39 14.57
N ARG A 31 -13.97 -2.50 14.66
CA ARG A 31 -14.85 -2.42 15.84
C ARG A 31 -15.84 -3.60 15.82
N ASP A 32 -15.64 -4.54 16.73
CA ASP A 32 -16.61 -5.64 17.05
C ASP A 32 -17.07 -6.50 15.87
N VAL A 33 -16.28 -6.59 14.80
CA VAL A 33 -16.63 -7.36 13.59
C VAL A 33 -15.65 -8.52 13.43
N GLU A 34 -16.18 -9.73 13.19
CA GLU A 34 -15.38 -10.95 13.02
C GLU A 34 -14.52 -10.92 11.75
N PHE A 35 -14.98 -10.23 10.69
CA PHE A 35 -14.25 -10.13 9.43
C PHE A 35 -13.20 -9.03 9.49
N PRO A 36 -11.94 -9.26 9.00
CA PRO A 36 -10.81 -8.33 9.11
C PRO A 36 -10.85 -7.18 8.09
N TRP A 37 -11.88 -6.33 8.19
CA TRP A 37 -12.07 -5.18 7.30
C TRP A 37 -10.90 -4.19 7.34
N GLY A 38 -10.27 -4.03 8.51
CA GLY A 38 -9.12 -3.13 8.68
C GLY A 38 -7.94 -3.56 7.82
N THR A 39 -7.52 -4.82 7.92
CA THR A 39 -6.41 -5.38 7.16
C THR A 39 -6.73 -5.46 5.67
N LEU A 40 -7.95 -5.88 5.30
CA LEU A 40 -8.39 -5.89 3.90
C LEU A 40 -8.29 -4.51 3.29
N SER A 41 -8.88 -3.50 3.94
CA SER A 41 -8.87 -2.12 3.45
C SER A 41 -7.45 -1.55 3.36
N ALA A 42 -6.60 -1.80 4.34
CA ALA A 42 -5.21 -1.38 4.31
C ALA A 42 -4.46 -1.97 3.12
N ASN A 43 -4.65 -3.26 2.84
CA ASN A 43 -4.01 -3.91 1.70
C ASN A 43 -4.54 -3.39 0.35
N LEU A 44 -5.85 -3.18 0.20
CA LEU A 44 -6.44 -2.65 -1.04
C LEU A 44 -6.02 -1.20 -1.31
N ILE A 45 -6.12 -0.33 -0.30
CA ILE A 45 -5.69 1.08 -0.39
C ILE A 45 -4.19 1.16 -0.64
N GLY A 46 -3.40 0.35 0.06
CA GLY A 46 -1.95 0.31 -0.13
C GLY A 46 -1.54 -0.15 -1.53
N CYS A 47 -2.24 -1.13 -2.11
CA CYS A 47 -2.04 -1.55 -3.50
C CYS A 47 -2.38 -0.43 -4.48
N PHE A 48 -3.49 0.29 -4.27
CA PHE A 48 -3.86 1.45 -5.08
C PHE A 48 -2.77 2.55 -5.03
N VAL A 49 -2.36 2.94 -3.83
CA VAL A 49 -1.29 3.95 -3.63
C VAL A 49 0.02 3.49 -4.26
N MET A 50 0.37 2.21 -4.13
CA MET A 50 1.55 1.64 -4.77
C MET A 50 1.48 1.73 -6.31
N GLY A 51 0.30 1.52 -6.91
CA GLY A 51 0.09 1.69 -8.35
C GLY A 51 0.31 3.13 -8.81
N VAL A 52 -0.22 4.10 -8.06
CA VAL A 52 0.00 5.54 -8.29
C VAL A 52 1.49 5.88 -8.20
N VAL A 53 2.16 5.47 -7.13
CA VAL A 53 3.59 5.72 -6.89
C VAL A 53 4.46 5.06 -7.97
N ALA A 54 4.14 3.83 -8.37
CA ALA A 54 4.87 3.12 -9.42
C ALA A 54 4.79 3.87 -10.76
N GLN A 55 3.61 4.38 -11.14
CA GLN A 55 3.44 5.15 -12.37
C GLN A 55 4.16 6.51 -12.29
N LEU A 56 4.14 7.19 -11.15
CA LEU A 56 4.90 8.42 -10.95
C LEU A 56 6.41 8.19 -11.13
N ILE A 57 6.95 7.15 -10.50
CA ILE A 57 8.38 6.81 -10.61
C ILE A 57 8.76 6.45 -12.04
N ALA A 58 7.87 5.80 -12.79
CA ALA A 58 8.09 5.48 -14.20
C ALA A 58 8.06 6.71 -15.12
N SER A 59 7.45 7.82 -14.67
CA SER A 59 7.36 9.07 -15.43
C SER A 59 8.55 9.98 -15.12
N THR A 60 9.67 9.75 -15.78
CA THR A 60 10.91 10.54 -15.60
C THR A 60 10.72 12.03 -15.89
N ALA A 61 9.83 12.41 -16.82
CA ALA A 61 9.54 13.79 -17.16
C ALA A 61 9.01 14.57 -15.94
N TRP A 62 8.04 14.01 -15.21
CA TRP A 62 7.45 14.64 -14.03
C TRP A 62 8.49 14.93 -12.94
N PHE A 63 9.41 13.99 -12.68
CA PHE A 63 10.45 14.17 -11.67
C PHE A 63 11.49 15.23 -12.07
N ASN A 64 11.80 15.35 -13.37
CA ASN A 64 12.70 16.40 -13.86
C ASN A 64 12.09 17.79 -13.66
N ASP A 65 10.80 17.95 -13.96
CA ASP A 65 10.09 19.22 -13.81
C ASP A 65 9.89 19.62 -12.33
N ALA A 66 9.64 18.63 -11.47
CA ALA A 66 9.44 18.85 -10.03
C ALA A 66 10.75 18.98 -9.22
N GLY A 67 11.91 18.70 -9.83
CA GLY A 67 13.21 18.73 -9.15
C GLY A 67 13.37 17.68 -8.03
N ILE A 68 12.52 16.63 -8.04
CA ILE A 68 12.52 15.56 -7.03
C ILE A 68 13.33 14.37 -7.53
N ILE A 69 14.15 13.80 -6.67
CA ILE A 69 14.95 12.62 -7.00
C ILE A 69 14.06 11.38 -6.94
N PRO A 70 13.92 10.59 -8.02
CA PRO A 70 13.04 9.42 -8.07
C PRO A 70 13.30 8.39 -6.97
N ASP A 71 14.56 8.18 -6.60
CA ASP A 71 14.95 7.23 -5.55
C ASP A 71 14.44 7.63 -4.15
N GLN A 72 14.45 8.91 -3.81
CA GLN A 72 13.93 9.40 -2.53
C GLN A 72 12.42 9.18 -2.45
N TYR A 73 11.71 9.45 -3.53
CA TYR A 73 10.28 9.23 -3.64
C TYR A 73 9.93 7.74 -3.49
N ARG A 74 10.68 6.89 -4.18
CA ARG A 74 10.54 5.43 -4.08
C ARG A 74 10.77 4.93 -2.66
N LEU A 75 11.83 5.40 -2.01
CA LEU A 75 12.16 4.98 -0.64
C LEU A 75 11.12 5.43 0.38
N LEU A 76 10.63 6.66 0.27
CA LEU A 76 9.64 7.20 1.21
C LEU A 76 8.27 6.53 1.03
N PHE A 77 7.74 6.51 -0.19
CA PHE A 77 6.36 6.09 -0.45
C PHE A 77 6.22 4.61 -0.76
N ALA A 78 7.03 4.04 -1.66
CA ALA A 78 6.89 2.65 -2.02
C ALA A 78 7.45 1.73 -0.92
N VAL A 79 8.72 1.91 -0.56
CA VAL A 79 9.39 1.03 0.42
C VAL A 79 8.92 1.32 1.84
N GLY A 80 8.94 2.59 2.26
CA GLY A 80 8.57 2.99 3.61
C GLY A 80 7.07 2.91 3.84
N PHE A 81 6.31 3.83 3.23
CA PHE A 81 4.88 3.96 3.50
C PHE A 81 4.08 2.73 3.08
N CYS A 82 4.05 2.38 1.80
CA CYS A 82 3.25 1.25 1.33
C CYS A 82 3.73 -0.08 1.93
N GLY A 83 5.05 -0.29 2.06
CA GLY A 83 5.61 -1.50 2.67
C GLY A 83 5.21 -1.70 4.13
N SER A 84 5.00 -0.61 4.90
CA SER A 84 4.54 -0.69 6.30
C SER A 84 3.01 -0.58 6.44
N PHE A 85 2.33 0.04 5.49
CA PHE A 85 0.88 0.19 5.48
C PHE A 85 0.17 -1.12 5.11
N THR A 86 0.67 -1.87 4.12
CA THR A 86 0.19 -3.21 3.77
C THR A 86 0.78 -4.27 4.68
N THR A 87 0.07 -5.40 4.86
CA THR A 87 0.55 -6.48 5.72
C THR A 87 0.06 -7.85 5.28
N LEU A 88 0.99 -8.72 4.94
CA LEU A 88 0.74 -10.13 4.70
C LEU A 88 0.70 -10.93 6.01
N SER A 89 1.56 -10.57 6.97
CA SER A 89 1.67 -11.29 8.24
C SER A 89 0.40 -11.22 9.08
N SER A 90 -0.22 -10.03 9.19
CA SER A 90 -1.52 -9.90 9.87
C SER A 90 -2.60 -10.69 9.16
N MET A 91 -2.63 -10.65 7.82
CA MET A 91 -3.58 -11.43 7.02
C MET A 91 -3.43 -12.94 7.28
N MET A 92 -2.20 -13.47 7.36
CA MET A 92 -1.98 -14.88 7.65
C MET A 92 -2.46 -15.28 9.05
N MET A 93 -2.27 -14.41 10.05
CA MET A 93 -2.75 -14.65 11.41
C MET A 93 -4.27 -14.64 11.49
N GLU A 94 -4.92 -13.70 10.80
CA GLU A 94 -6.38 -13.60 10.70
C GLU A 94 -6.99 -14.82 9.99
N LEU A 95 -6.41 -15.24 8.85
CA LEU A 95 -6.81 -16.45 8.13
C LEU A 95 -6.70 -17.69 9.02
N ASN A 96 -5.59 -17.86 9.74
CA ASN A 96 -5.44 -18.97 10.65
C ASN A 96 -6.53 -18.98 11.74
N THR A 97 -6.87 -17.82 12.29
CA THR A 97 -7.95 -17.70 13.29
C THR A 97 -9.31 -18.10 12.72
N MET A 98 -9.63 -17.67 11.49
CA MET A 98 -10.88 -18.03 10.80
C MET A 98 -10.95 -19.55 10.51
N ILE A 99 -9.83 -20.15 10.07
CA ILE A 99 -9.75 -21.59 9.82
C ILE A 99 -9.97 -22.39 11.12
N GLN A 100 -9.38 -21.94 12.25
CA GLN A 100 -9.60 -22.59 13.55
C GLN A 100 -11.06 -22.49 14.04
N LYS A 101 -11.78 -21.43 13.62
CA LYS A 101 -13.23 -21.28 13.89
C LYS A 101 -14.13 -22.04 12.91
N ASN A 102 -13.56 -22.80 11.96
CA ASN A 102 -14.26 -23.47 10.85
C ASN A 102 -14.99 -22.50 9.89
N GLU A 103 -14.55 -21.25 9.80
CA GLU A 103 -15.09 -20.23 8.90
C GLU A 103 -14.40 -20.27 7.52
N LEU A 104 -14.40 -21.43 6.87
CA LEU A 104 -13.66 -21.68 5.64
C LEU A 104 -14.10 -20.78 4.48
N PHE A 105 -15.40 -20.49 4.37
CA PHE A 105 -15.92 -19.61 3.31
C PHE A 105 -15.41 -18.18 3.47
N TYR A 106 -15.44 -17.65 4.68
CA TYR A 106 -14.92 -16.31 4.96
C TYR A 106 -13.41 -16.23 4.77
N SER A 107 -12.66 -17.24 5.20
CA SER A 107 -11.22 -17.35 4.99
C SER A 107 -10.86 -17.33 3.50
N PHE A 108 -11.54 -18.13 2.70
CA PHE A 108 -11.30 -18.20 1.26
C PHE A 108 -11.67 -16.87 0.57
N SER A 109 -12.84 -16.31 0.91
CA SER A 109 -13.28 -15.02 0.36
C SER A 109 -12.34 -13.89 0.72
N TYR A 110 -11.81 -13.87 1.94
CA TYR A 110 -10.84 -12.89 2.39
C TYR A 110 -9.52 -13.00 1.63
N LEU A 111 -8.98 -14.21 1.48
CA LEU A 111 -7.76 -14.47 0.73
C LEU A 111 -7.91 -14.03 -0.74
N VAL A 112 -8.94 -14.52 -1.41
CA VAL A 112 -9.18 -14.21 -2.83
C VAL A 112 -9.50 -12.73 -3.01
N GLY A 113 -10.35 -12.16 -2.15
CA GLY A 113 -10.70 -10.74 -2.17
C GLY A 113 -9.47 -9.83 -2.00
N THR A 114 -8.55 -10.19 -1.10
CA THR A 114 -7.31 -9.43 -0.92
C THR A 114 -6.40 -9.53 -2.14
N LEU A 115 -6.21 -10.72 -2.70
CA LEU A 115 -5.31 -10.91 -3.86
C LEU A 115 -5.88 -10.28 -5.14
N VAL A 116 -7.11 -10.62 -5.50
CA VAL A 116 -7.75 -10.12 -6.72
C VAL A 116 -8.04 -8.63 -6.62
N GLY A 117 -8.62 -8.20 -5.48
CA GLY A 117 -8.92 -6.80 -5.21
C GLY A 117 -7.65 -5.95 -5.15
N GLY A 118 -6.60 -6.43 -4.49
CA GLY A 118 -5.30 -5.76 -4.42
C GLY A 118 -4.69 -5.55 -5.81
N PHE A 119 -4.71 -6.59 -6.64
CA PHE A 119 -4.22 -6.50 -8.02
C PHE A 119 -5.04 -5.51 -8.85
N ALA A 120 -6.38 -5.56 -8.75
CA ALA A 120 -7.26 -4.61 -9.42
C ALA A 120 -7.00 -3.16 -8.96
N CYS A 121 -6.91 -2.92 -7.65
CA CYS A 121 -6.62 -1.60 -7.09
C CYS A 121 -5.26 -1.06 -7.57
N PHE A 122 -4.23 -1.92 -7.63
CA PHE A 122 -2.91 -1.54 -8.14
C PHE A 122 -2.98 -1.05 -9.59
N TYR A 123 -3.65 -1.80 -10.47
CA TYR A 123 -3.81 -1.40 -11.87
C TYR A 123 -4.68 -0.15 -12.04
N ILE A 124 -5.73 0.01 -11.24
CA ILE A 124 -6.55 1.24 -11.23
C ILE A 124 -5.66 2.44 -10.86
N GLY A 125 -4.80 2.31 -9.86
CA GLY A 125 -3.84 3.35 -9.48
C GLY A 125 -2.92 3.76 -10.64
N ILE A 126 -2.36 2.78 -11.36
CA ILE A 126 -1.51 3.02 -12.53
C ILE A 126 -2.29 3.78 -13.62
N VAL A 127 -3.47 3.28 -14.00
CA VAL A 127 -4.26 3.84 -15.10
C VAL A 127 -4.70 5.28 -14.80
N LEU A 128 -5.19 5.53 -13.58
CA LEU A 128 -5.59 6.86 -13.15
C LEU A 128 -4.42 7.84 -13.19
N MET A 129 -3.28 7.46 -12.64
CA MET A 129 -2.12 8.35 -12.61
C MET A 129 -1.57 8.61 -14.00
N ARG A 130 -1.53 7.59 -14.85
CA ARG A 130 -1.12 7.74 -16.26
C ARG A 130 -2.01 8.72 -17.00
N GLY A 131 -3.34 8.63 -16.83
CA GLY A 131 -4.31 9.57 -17.44
C GLY A 131 -4.09 11.01 -16.96
N LEU A 132 -3.86 11.22 -15.67
CA LEU A 132 -3.59 12.54 -15.12
C LEU A 132 -2.31 13.16 -15.69
N LEU A 133 -1.23 12.38 -15.82
CA LEU A 133 0.04 12.86 -16.37
C LEU A 133 -0.09 13.22 -17.87
N GLN A 134 -0.90 12.50 -18.63
CA GLN A 134 -1.16 12.80 -20.04
C GLN A 134 -1.93 14.13 -20.23
N LEU A 135 -2.88 14.42 -19.33
CA LEU A 135 -3.64 15.68 -19.37
C LEU A 135 -2.76 16.90 -19.03
N GLN A 136 -1.70 16.75 -18.27
CA GLN A 136 -0.75 17.83 -17.95
C GLN A 136 0.24 18.11 -19.07
N SER A 137 0.45 17.14 -19.98
CA SER A 137 1.41 17.27 -21.09
C SER A 137 0.80 17.78 -22.39
N SER A 138 -0.53 17.97 -22.46
CA SER A 138 -1.27 18.52 -23.58
C SER A 138 -1.65 19.99 -23.34
#